data_d3554504f63d7f11ae5dedc01a0703aa
#
_entry.id   d3554504f63d7f11ae5dedc01a0703aa
#
_cell.length_a   1.000
_cell.length_b   1.000
_cell.length_c   1.000
_cell.angle_alpha   90.00
_cell.angle_beta   90.00
_cell.angle_gamma   90.00
#
_symmetry.space_group_name_H-M   'P 1'
#
loop_
_entity.id
_entity.type
_entity.pdbx_description
1 polymer ?
#
loop_
_entity_poly.entity_id
_entity_poly.type
_entity_poly.pdbx_seq_one_letter_code
_entity_poly.pdbx_strand_id
1 'polypeptide(L)'
;MNIFYKINNLSFKAQKYVFFLFIIVFSIGIVEALVLSPADYKQSDSVRIMYVHVPSAWTSVGIFSVIAILSLGNLIFKNKYFLTIAKSLAPSGLIFNIIALVTGSIWGRPTWGTWWAWDARITSMLVLCIFYILYILSWRVFQNKESLNKITSAISILGLINLPIIKFSVEWWTTLHQPASITLSGSSIHSSMLLPLFIMTAAFVLFSVLIFLMKYNTELILSLIHISEPTRLGMLSYAVFCLKKKMGGRGGGGGGGGG
;
A
#
# COMPACT_ATOMS: atom_id res chain seq x y z
N MET A 1 23.23 6.84 -15.09
CA MET A 1 22.18 7.86 -15.34
C MET A 1 21.08 7.38 -16.29
N ASN A 2 21.38 6.71 -17.42
CA ASN A 2 20.37 6.28 -18.41
C ASN A 2 19.34 5.22 -17.96
N ILE A 3 19.73 4.26 -17.11
CA ILE A 3 18.81 3.18 -16.69
C ILE A 3 17.72 3.71 -15.76
N PHE A 4 18.08 4.55 -14.78
CA PHE A 4 17.11 5.15 -13.85
C PHE A 4 16.12 6.09 -14.56
N TYR A 5 16.58 6.87 -15.53
CA TYR A 5 15.70 7.71 -16.33
C TYR A 5 14.72 6.87 -17.17
N LYS A 6 15.17 5.74 -17.70
CA LYS A 6 14.35 4.83 -18.49
C LYS A 6 13.28 4.13 -17.64
N ILE A 7 13.65 3.69 -16.41
CA ILE A 7 12.72 3.07 -15.45
C ILE A 7 11.68 4.09 -14.99
N ASN A 8 12.08 5.31 -14.67
CA ASN A 8 11.17 6.38 -14.24
C ASN A 8 10.16 6.71 -15.36
N ASN A 9 10.64 6.89 -16.59
CA ASN A 9 9.76 7.20 -17.73
C ASN A 9 8.76 6.05 -18.02
N LEU A 10 9.21 4.80 -17.88
CA LEU A 10 8.35 3.63 -18.03
C LEU A 10 7.27 3.58 -16.94
N SER A 11 7.64 3.85 -15.68
CA SER A 11 6.72 3.84 -14.54
C SER A 11 5.67 4.95 -14.63
N PHE A 12 6.04 6.16 -15.07
CA PHE A 12 5.07 7.25 -15.31
C PHE A 12 4.12 6.95 -16.47
N LYS A 13 4.62 6.34 -17.56
CA LYS A 13 3.75 5.90 -18.66
C LYS A 13 2.79 4.80 -18.19
N ALA A 14 3.30 3.80 -17.46
CA ALA A 14 2.48 2.73 -16.91
C ALA A 14 1.36 3.28 -16.00
N GLN A 15 1.66 4.26 -15.15
CA GLN A 15 0.68 4.91 -14.27
C GLN A 15 -0.51 5.48 -15.06
N LYS A 16 -0.27 6.14 -16.18
CA LYS A 16 -1.33 6.70 -17.03
C LYS A 16 -2.22 5.60 -17.62
N TYR A 17 -1.65 4.53 -18.15
CA TYR A 17 -2.42 3.42 -18.73
C TYR A 17 -3.20 2.66 -17.65
N VAL A 18 -2.59 2.40 -16.50
CA VAL A 18 -3.26 1.75 -15.35
C VAL A 18 -4.42 2.60 -14.86
N PHE A 19 -4.29 3.93 -14.82
CA PHE A 19 -5.37 4.83 -14.44
C PHE A 19 -6.58 4.72 -15.38
N PHE A 20 -6.38 4.80 -16.69
CA PHE A 20 -7.47 4.67 -17.65
C PHE A 20 -8.12 3.29 -17.60
N LEU A 21 -7.29 2.24 -17.49
CA LEU A 21 -7.81 0.86 -17.37
C LEU A 21 -8.62 0.70 -16.08
N PHE A 22 -8.15 1.24 -14.95
CA PHE A 22 -8.89 1.26 -13.70
C PHE A 22 -10.25 1.93 -13.85
N ILE A 23 -10.31 3.12 -14.45
CA ILE A 23 -11.59 3.85 -14.64
C ILE A 23 -12.58 3.01 -15.48
N ILE A 24 -12.11 2.41 -16.57
CA ILE A 24 -12.97 1.57 -17.42
C ILE A 24 -13.50 0.36 -16.65
N VAL A 25 -12.60 -0.43 -16.03
CA VAL A 25 -12.99 -1.65 -15.31
C VAL A 25 -13.86 -1.34 -14.10
N PHE A 26 -13.55 -0.28 -13.36
CA PHE A 26 -14.33 0.16 -12.21
C PHE A 26 -15.75 0.63 -12.62
N SER A 27 -15.87 1.41 -13.70
CA SER A 27 -17.18 1.85 -14.22
C SER A 27 -18.04 0.67 -14.64
N ILE A 28 -17.48 -0.31 -15.34
CA ILE A 28 -18.19 -1.54 -15.70
C ILE A 28 -18.58 -2.29 -14.42
N GLY A 29 -17.65 -2.45 -13.46
CA GLY A 29 -17.88 -3.14 -12.21
C GLY A 29 -19.00 -2.51 -11.36
N ILE A 30 -19.08 -1.18 -11.31
CA ILE A 30 -20.17 -0.47 -10.61
C ILE A 30 -21.54 -0.74 -11.27
N VAL A 31 -21.62 -0.68 -12.60
CA VAL A 31 -22.86 -0.95 -13.32
C VAL A 31 -23.30 -2.41 -13.10
N GLU A 32 -22.38 -3.35 -13.24
CA GLU A 32 -22.65 -4.77 -13.00
C GLU A 32 -23.08 -5.04 -11.53
N ALA A 33 -22.39 -4.46 -10.56
CA ALA A 33 -22.62 -4.69 -9.16
C ALA A 33 -23.92 -4.05 -8.63
N LEU A 34 -24.23 -2.81 -9.06
CA LEU A 34 -25.33 -2.05 -8.48
C LEU A 34 -26.62 -2.08 -9.32
N VAL A 35 -26.51 -2.28 -10.65
CA VAL A 35 -27.67 -2.21 -11.56
C VAL A 35 -28.05 -3.58 -12.07
N LEU A 36 -27.10 -4.36 -12.57
CA LEU A 36 -27.36 -5.62 -13.27
C LEU A 36 -27.39 -6.84 -12.35
N SER A 37 -26.67 -6.81 -11.21
CA SER A 37 -26.66 -7.91 -10.27
C SER A 37 -28.03 -8.13 -9.61
N PRO A 38 -28.52 -9.37 -9.55
CA PRO A 38 -29.79 -9.67 -8.89
C PRO A 38 -29.69 -9.45 -7.37
N ALA A 39 -30.82 -9.16 -6.72
CA ALA A 39 -30.93 -9.18 -5.27
C ALA A 39 -30.82 -10.61 -4.75
N ASP A 40 -30.26 -10.79 -3.55
CA ASP A 40 -30.20 -12.10 -2.88
C ASP A 40 -31.54 -12.43 -2.23
N TYR A 41 -31.92 -13.70 -2.23
CA TYR A 41 -33.20 -14.14 -1.67
C TYR A 41 -33.30 -14.03 -0.14
N LYS A 42 -32.15 -14.01 0.59
CA LYS A 42 -32.08 -13.84 2.04
C LYS A 42 -31.76 -12.41 2.46
N GLN A 43 -30.82 -11.78 1.72
CA GLN A 43 -30.21 -10.51 2.10
C GLN A 43 -30.75 -9.33 1.29
N SER A 44 -31.62 -9.59 0.30
CA SER A 44 -32.14 -8.56 -0.60
C SER A 44 -31.02 -7.72 -1.21
N ASP A 45 -31.17 -6.41 -1.28
CA ASP A 45 -30.17 -5.50 -1.84
C ASP A 45 -28.91 -5.31 -0.99
N SER A 46 -28.93 -5.70 0.30
CA SER A 46 -27.75 -5.59 1.16
C SER A 46 -26.58 -6.48 0.71
N VAL A 47 -26.86 -7.53 -0.08
CA VAL A 47 -25.81 -8.37 -0.71
C VAL A 47 -24.86 -7.56 -1.59
N ARG A 48 -25.30 -6.43 -2.16
CA ARG A 48 -24.47 -5.57 -3.03
C ARG A 48 -23.25 -5.00 -2.33
N ILE A 49 -23.26 -4.93 -0.99
CA ILE A 49 -22.09 -4.55 -0.18
C ILE A 49 -20.93 -5.54 -0.39
N MET A 50 -21.25 -6.81 -0.70
CA MET A 50 -20.26 -7.84 -1.03
C MET A 50 -19.27 -7.41 -2.11
N TYR A 51 -19.73 -6.68 -3.14
CA TYR A 51 -18.90 -6.25 -4.28
C TYR A 51 -17.85 -5.19 -3.93
N VAL A 52 -17.96 -4.59 -2.75
CA VAL A 52 -16.93 -3.69 -2.20
C VAL A 52 -16.17 -4.37 -1.07
N HIS A 53 -16.88 -5.04 -0.17
CA HIS A 53 -16.31 -5.67 1.03
C HIS A 53 -15.32 -6.79 0.69
N VAL A 54 -15.75 -7.77 -0.12
CA VAL A 54 -14.92 -8.95 -0.42
C VAL A 54 -13.68 -8.60 -1.22
N PRO A 55 -13.77 -7.82 -2.32
CA PRO A 55 -12.57 -7.35 -3.03
C PRO A 55 -11.61 -6.54 -2.15
N SER A 56 -12.12 -5.70 -1.25
CA SER A 56 -11.28 -4.93 -0.32
C SER A 56 -10.54 -5.86 0.65
N ALA A 57 -11.22 -6.84 1.23
CA ALA A 57 -10.61 -7.80 2.13
C ALA A 57 -9.53 -8.63 1.43
N TRP A 58 -9.81 -9.16 0.23
CA TRP A 58 -8.84 -9.93 -0.55
C TRP A 58 -7.64 -9.10 -0.95
N THR A 59 -7.86 -7.88 -1.43
CA THR A 59 -6.77 -6.97 -1.83
C THR A 59 -5.89 -6.61 -0.63
N SER A 60 -6.48 -6.29 0.53
CA SER A 60 -5.72 -5.99 1.74
C SER A 60 -4.87 -7.19 2.19
N VAL A 61 -5.46 -8.37 2.34
CA VAL A 61 -4.75 -9.60 2.74
C VAL A 61 -3.64 -9.93 1.72
N GLY A 62 -3.93 -9.82 0.42
CA GLY A 62 -2.95 -10.05 -0.64
C GLY A 62 -1.77 -9.09 -0.59
N ILE A 63 -2.02 -7.79 -0.41
CA ILE A 63 -0.96 -6.79 -0.27
C ILE A 63 -0.09 -7.07 0.95
N PHE A 64 -0.69 -7.40 2.11
CA PHE A 64 0.11 -7.71 3.30
C PHE A 64 0.97 -8.96 3.11
N SER A 65 0.44 -9.99 2.42
CA SER A 65 1.22 -11.17 2.04
C SER A 65 2.45 -10.81 1.21
N VAL A 66 2.28 -9.92 0.23
CA VAL A 66 3.41 -9.43 -0.60
C VAL A 66 4.40 -8.62 0.25
N ILE A 67 3.94 -7.74 1.14
CA ILE A 67 4.81 -6.99 2.07
C ILE A 67 5.64 -7.95 2.93
N ALA A 68 5.01 -9.00 3.48
CA ALA A 68 5.70 -9.99 4.31
C ALA A 68 6.74 -10.77 3.52
N ILE A 69 6.41 -11.22 2.31
CA ILE A 69 7.35 -11.93 1.40
C ILE A 69 8.54 -11.03 1.06
N LEU A 70 8.30 -9.76 0.72
CA LEU A 70 9.35 -8.79 0.42
C LEU A 70 10.24 -8.51 1.64
N SER A 71 9.65 -8.42 2.84
CA SER A 71 10.38 -8.22 4.08
C SER A 71 11.27 -9.41 4.42
N LEU A 72 10.76 -10.64 4.25
CA LEU A 72 11.55 -11.87 4.39
C LEU A 72 12.67 -11.94 3.33
N GLY A 73 12.34 -11.62 2.08
CA GLY A 73 13.33 -11.55 1.01
C GLY A 73 14.43 -10.54 1.30
N ASN A 74 14.11 -9.40 1.90
CA ASN A 74 15.12 -8.43 2.30
C ASN A 74 16.03 -8.95 3.44
N LEU A 75 15.49 -9.70 4.41
CA LEU A 75 16.31 -10.32 5.47
C LEU A 75 17.32 -11.32 4.90
N ILE A 76 16.90 -12.12 3.91
CA ILE A 76 17.73 -13.16 3.30
C ILE A 76 18.76 -12.55 2.33
N PHE A 77 18.30 -11.73 1.39
CA PHE A 77 19.12 -11.23 0.28
C PHE A 77 19.75 -9.85 0.56
N LYS A 78 19.38 -9.19 1.67
CA LYS A 78 19.85 -7.84 2.08
C LYS A 78 19.65 -6.78 0.96
N ASN A 79 18.59 -6.93 0.18
CA ASN A 79 18.29 -6.06 -0.95
C ASN A 79 17.27 -4.98 -0.56
N LYS A 80 17.74 -3.75 -0.42
CA LYS A 80 16.94 -2.57 -0.02
C LYS A 80 15.75 -2.26 -0.95
N TYR A 81 15.77 -2.70 -2.20
CA TYR A 81 14.67 -2.49 -3.14
C TYR A 81 13.39 -3.20 -2.67
N PHE A 82 13.49 -4.36 -2.02
CA PHE A 82 12.36 -5.06 -1.45
C PHE A 82 11.61 -4.22 -0.42
N LEU A 83 12.35 -3.53 0.46
CA LEU A 83 11.72 -2.66 1.45
C LEU A 83 11.08 -1.42 0.83
N THR A 84 11.67 -0.84 -0.22
CA THR A 84 11.08 0.31 -0.91
C THR A 84 9.76 -0.07 -1.57
N ILE A 85 9.69 -1.25 -2.20
CA ILE A 85 8.45 -1.77 -2.79
C ILE A 85 7.42 -2.03 -1.68
N ALA A 86 7.79 -2.72 -0.60
CA ALA A 86 6.91 -3.01 0.53
C ALA A 86 6.36 -1.72 1.19
N LYS A 87 7.21 -0.72 1.40
CA LYS A 87 6.82 0.62 1.88
C LYS A 87 5.77 1.27 0.97
N SER A 88 5.96 1.16 -0.34
CA SER A 88 5.07 1.78 -1.34
C SER A 88 3.71 1.07 -1.44
N LEU A 89 3.62 -0.21 -1.09
CA LEU A 89 2.39 -1.00 -1.06
C LEU A 89 1.56 -0.77 0.19
N ALA A 90 2.19 -0.51 1.34
CA ALA A 90 1.51 -0.49 2.64
C ALA A 90 0.33 0.50 2.73
N PRO A 91 0.38 1.73 2.17
CA PRO A 91 -0.75 2.65 2.23
C PRO A 91 -2.01 2.13 1.52
N SER A 92 -1.87 1.50 0.36
CA SER A 92 -3.02 0.93 -0.36
C SER A 92 -3.62 -0.25 0.41
N GLY A 93 -2.79 -1.11 1.00
CA GLY A 93 -3.24 -2.21 1.83
C GLY A 93 -4.04 -1.74 3.06
N LEU A 94 -3.58 -0.68 3.73
CA LEU A 94 -4.29 -0.06 4.85
C LEU A 94 -5.65 0.50 4.42
N ILE A 95 -5.71 1.22 3.29
CA ILE A 95 -6.96 1.78 2.77
C ILE A 95 -7.98 0.67 2.54
N PHE A 96 -7.60 -0.41 1.85
CA PHE A 96 -8.50 -1.54 1.59
C PHE A 96 -8.88 -2.28 2.87
N ASN A 97 -7.99 -2.37 3.86
CA ASN A 97 -8.34 -2.95 5.16
C ASN A 97 -9.42 -2.13 5.89
N ILE A 98 -9.28 -0.81 5.91
CA ILE A 98 -10.28 0.09 6.50
C ILE A 98 -11.61 -0.01 5.75
N ILE A 99 -11.61 -0.02 4.40
CA ILE A 99 -12.83 -0.21 3.60
C ILE A 99 -13.49 -1.55 3.95
N ALA A 100 -12.73 -2.63 4.07
CA ALA A 100 -13.26 -3.93 4.44
C ALA A 100 -13.89 -3.91 5.85
N LEU A 101 -13.24 -3.32 6.85
CA LEU A 101 -13.80 -3.19 8.20
C LEU A 101 -15.08 -2.37 8.24
N VAL A 102 -15.10 -1.21 7.56
CA VAL A 102 -16.26 -0.32 7.51
C VAL A 102 -17.43 -0.97 6.77
N THR A 103 -17.18 -1.52 5.58
CA THR A 103 -18.24 -2.17 4.79
C THR A 103 -18.73 -3.46 5.44
N GLY A 104 -17.86 -4.20 6.14
CA GLY A 104 -18.23 -5.35 6.94
C GLY A 104 -19.15 -4.98 8.11
N SER A 105 -18.87 -3.86 8.79
CA SER A 105 -19.73 -3.32 9.85
C SER A 105 -21.10 -2.91 9.31
N ILE A 106 -21.15 -2.22 8.17
CA ILE A 106 -22.40 -1.81 7.50
C ILE A 106 -23.21 -3.05 7.09
N TRP A 107 -22.57 -4.07 6.55
CA TRP A 107 -23.21 -5.31 6.12
C TRP A 107 -23.66 -6.19 7.31
N GLY A 108 -22.90 -6.15 8.41
CA GLY A 108 -23.25 -6.85 9.65
C GLY A 108 -24.57 -6.39 10.25
N ARG A 109 -24.91 -5.11 10.15
CA ARG A 109 -26.14 -4.58 10.74
C ARG A 109 -27.43 -5.25 10.22
N PRO A 110 -27.69 -5.34 8.91
CA PRO A 110 -28.87 -6.06 8.39
C PRO A 110 -28.76 -7.59 8.50
N THR A 111 -27.53 -8.15 8.53
CA THR A 111 -27.31 -9.59 8.50
C THR A 111 -27.35 -10.23 9.90
N TRP A 112 -26.73 -9.58 10.87
CA TRP A 112 -26.52 -10.10 12.24
C TRP A 112 -27.17 -9.25 13.34
N GLY A 113 -27.79 -8.11 12.98
CA GLY A 113 -28.42 -7.18 13.92
C GLY A 113 -27.44 -6.26 14.68
N THR A 114 -26.14 -6.39 14.44
CA THR A 114 -25.10 -5.58 15.10
C THR A 114 -24.11 -4.98 14.12
N TRP A 115 -23.57 -3.79 14.45
CA TRP A 115 -22.52 -3.15 13.69
C TRP A 115 -21.15 -3.82 13.87
N TRP A 116 -20.92 -4.45 15.03
CA TRP A 116 -19.65 -5.05 15.40
C TRP A 116 -19.87 -6.28 16.27
N ALA A 117 -19.13 -7.32 15.98
CA ALA A 117 -19.01 -8.50 16.81
C ALA A 117 -17.52 -8.83 17.03
N TRP A 118 -17.17 -9.17 18.25
CA TRP A 118 -15.79 -9.59 18.59
C TRP A 118 -15.58 -11.06 18.24
N ASP A 119 -15.83 -11.42 16.99
CA ASP A 119 -15.50 -12.75 16.50
C ASP A 119 -14.06 -12.82 15.97
N ALA A 120 -13.57 -14.03 15.74
CA ALA A 120 -12.19 -14.26 15.35
C ALA A 120 -11.84 -13.61 14.00
N ARG A 121 -12.78 -13.56 13.04
CA ARG A 121 -12.54 -12.99 11.70
C ARG A 121 -12.46 -11.46 11.72
N ILE A 122 -13.41 -10.81 12.36
CA ILE A 122 -13.42 -9.34 12.46
C ILE A 122 -12.23 -8.85 13.28
N THR A 123 -11.97 -9.53 14.42
CA THR A 123 -10.86 -9.18 15.31
C THR A 123 -9.51 -9.34 14.61
N SER A 124 -9.30 -10.44 13.87
CA SER A 124 -8.03 -10.64 13.14
C SER A 124 -7.85 -9.65 11.98
N MET A 125 -8.93 -9.21 11.32
CA MET A 125 -8.86 -8.11 10.34
C MET A 125 -8.52 -6.76 11.00
N LEU A 126 -9.03 -6.49 12.20
CA LEU A 126 -8.64 -5.31 12.99
C LEU A 126 -7.16 -5.38 13.40
N VAL A 127 -6.68 -6.53 13.82
CA VAL A 127 -5.26 -6.77 14.12
C VAL A 127 -4.40 -6.52 12.88
N LEU A 128 -4.84 -6.95 11.69
CA LEU A 128 -4.14 -6.64 10.44
C LEU A 128 -4.08 -5.13 10.17
N CYS A 129 -5.15 -4.38 10.48
CA CYS A 129 -5.16 -2.93 10.39
C CYS A 129 -4.07 -2.30 11.29
N ILE A 130 -3.95 -2.79 12.52
CA ILE A 130 -2.91 -2.34 13.46
C ILE A 130 -1.51 -2.65 12.90
N PHE A 131 -1.27 -3.83 12.33
CA PHE A 131 0.00 -4.16 11.70
C PHE A 131 0.34 -3.22 10.53
N TYR A 132 -0.62 -2.85 9.69
CA TYR A 132 -0.42 -1.85 8.65
C TYR A 132 -0.03 -0.49 9.21
N ILE A 133 -0.75 -0.03 10.24
CA ILE A 133 -0.46 1.25 10.90
C ILE A 133 0.95 1.24 11.50
N LEU A 134 1.30 0.20 12.26
CA LEU A 134 2.63 0.05 12.87
C LEU A 134 3.73 0.00 11.80
N TYR A 135 3.49 -0.72 10.69
CA TYR A 135 4.42 -0.79 9.56
C TYR A 135 4.67 0.59 8.95
N ILE A 136 3.62 1.36 8.69
CA ILE A 136 3.72 2.71 8.10
C ILE A 136 4.37 3.68 9.08
N LEU A 137 4.02 3.63 10.37
CA LEU A 137 4.59 4.49 11.40
C LEU A 137 6.08 4.22 11.62
N SER A 138 6.52 2.95 11.52
CA SER A 138 7.94 2.60 11.70
C SER A 138 8.85 3.37 10.72
N TRP A 139 8.39 3.66 9.49
CA TRP A 139 9.12 4.45 8.50
C TRP A 139 9.25 5.93 8.86
N ARG A 140 8.42 6.44 9.77
CA ARG A 140 8.48 7.84 10.24
C ARG A 140 9.29 7.97 11.52
N VAL A 141 9.25 6.95 12.38
CA VAL A 141 9.85 6.98 13.72
C VAL A 141 11.33 6.59 13.69
N PHE A 142 11.69 5.56 12.91
CA PHE A 142 13.05 5.03 12.93
C PHE A 142 13.90 5.61 11.80
N GLN A 143 14.90 6.43 12.17
CA GLN A 143 15.87 7.00 11.23
C GLN A 143 17.04 6.04 10.94
N ASN A 144 17.41 5.19 11.92
CA ASN A 144 18.47 4.21 11.75
C ASN A 144 17.97 3.07 10.84
N LYS A 145 18.65 2.87 9.72
CA LYS A 145 18.29 1.89 8.69
C LYS A 145 18.31 0.44 9.20
N GLU A 146 19.21 0.10 10.10
CA GLU A 146 19.30 -1.26 10.66
C GLU A 146 18.11 -1.56 11.59
N SER A 147 17.81 -0.64 12.50
CA SER A 147 16.67 -0.74 13.40
C SER A 147 15.35 -0.76 12.62
N LEU A 148 15.19 0.11 11.62
CA LEU A 148 14.03 0.15 10.74
C LEU A 148 13.83 -1.19 10.03
N ASN A 149 14.90 -1.77 9.47
CA ASN A 149 14.83 -3.07 8.80
C ASN A 149 14.37 -4.19 9.73
N LYS A 150 14.94 -4.27 10.94
CA LYS A 150 14.56 -5.28 11.94
C LYS A 150 13.08 -5.13 12.37
N ILE A 151 12.65 -3.92 12.63
CA ILE A 151 11.29 -3.64 13.12
C ILE A 151 10.24 -3.87 12.02
N THR A 152 10.46 -3.37 10.80
CA THR A 152 9.52 -3.59 9.69
C THR A 152 9.41 -5.07 9.34
N SER A 153 10.51 -5.81 9.38
CA SER A 153 10.49 -7.25 9.15
C SER A 153 9.78 -8.01 10.28
N ALA A 154 10.00 -7.64 11.54
CA ALA A 154 9.29 -8.25 12.66
C ALA A 154 7.77 -8.03 12.59
N ILE A 155 7.33 -6.79 12.30
CA ILE A 155 5.91 -6.46 12.11
C ILE A 155 5.32 -7.28 10.96
N SER A 156 6.04 -7.40 9.84
CA SER A 156 5.58 -8.15 8.66
C SER A 156 5.45 -9.65 8.94
N ILE A 157 6.38 -10.24 9.69
CA ILE A 157 6.34 -11.66 10.07
C ILE A 157 5.19 -11.94 11.03
N LEU A 158 5.01 -11.09 12.06
CA LEU A 158 3.88 -11.23 13.00
C LEU A 158 2.54 -11.09 12.27
N GLY A 159 2.42 -10.12 11.36
CA GLY A 159 1.23 -9.98 10.54
C GLY A 159 1.01 -11.16 9.59
N LEU A 160 2.08 -11.79 9.05
CA LEU A 160 1.97 -12.99 8.23
C LEU A 160 1.36 -14.16 9.02
N ILE A 161 1.70 -14.30 10.31
CA ILE A 161 1.09 -15.31 11.20
C ILE A 161 -0.41 -15.05 11.39
N ASN A 162 -0.83 -13.79 11.37
CA ASN A 162 -2.25 -13.41 11.48
C ASN A 162 -3.08 -13.77 10.22
N LEU A 163 -2.49 -13.89 9.03
CA LEU A 163 -3.23 -14.15 7.79
C LEU A 163 -3.95 -15.53 7.77
N PRO A 164 -3.33 -16.64 8.18
CA PRO A 164 -4.04 -17.91 8.37
C PRO A 164 -5.20 -17.80 9.34
N ILE A 165 -5.07 -17.04 10.43
CA ILE A 165 -6.15 -16.81 11.39
C ILE A 165 -7.34 -16.12 10.69
N ILE A 166 -7.12 -15.09 9.87
CA ILE A 166 -8.17 -14.44 9.08
C ILE A 166 -8.86 -15.47 8.17
N LYS A 167 -8.08 -16.29 7.45
CA LYS A 167 -8.63 -17.24 6.47
C LYS A 167 -9.41 -18.36 7.11
N PHE A 168 -8.86 -19.00 8.13
CA PHE A 168 -9.39 -20.21 8.74
C PHE A 168 -10.21 -19.96 10.01
N SER A 169 -10.41 -18.69 10.41
CA SER A 169 -11.15 -18.33 11.61
C SER A 169 -12.53 -18.96 11.70
N VAL A 170 -13.24 -19.09 10.57
CA VAL A 170 -14.60 -19.67 10.52
C VAL A 170 -14.58 -21.18 10.67
N GLU A 171 -13.46 -21.82 10.32
CA GLU A 171 -13.29 -23.28 10.47
C GLU A 171 -12.81 -23.65 11.87
N TRP A 172 -11.98 -22.78 12.49
CA TRP A 172 -11.38 -23.05 13.80
C TRP A 172 -12.22 -22.58 14.98
N TRP A 173 -13.09 -21.57 14.78
CA TRP A 173 -13.93 -20.99 15.83
C TRP A 173 -15.36 -20.78 15.35
N THR A 174 -16.29 -20.70 16.29
CA THR A 174 -17.64 -20.25 16.01
C THR A 174 -17.64 -18.74 15.74
N THR A 175 -18.02 -18.35 14.53
CA THR A 175 -18.10 -16.94 14.11
C THR A 175 -19.46 -16.65 13.49
N LEU A 176 -19.82 -15.36 13.39
CA LEU A 176 -21.02 -14.93 12.67
C LEU A 176 -20.86 -15.00 11.15
N HIS A 177 -19.60 -15.04 10.67
CA HIS A 177 -19.32 -15.14 9.25
C HIS A 177 -19.61 -16.54 8.72
N GLN A 178 -20.20 -16.59 7.52
CA GLN A 178 -20.36 -17.85 6.80
C GLN A 178 -19.01 -18.41 6.32
N PRO A 179 -18.92 -19.73 6.11
CA PRO A 179 -17.74 -20.37 5.50
C PRO A 179 -17.38 -19.75 4.15
N ALA A 180 -16.16 -20.03 3.67
CA ALA A 180 -15.70 -19.53 2.39
C ALA A 180 -16.65 -19.95 1.26
N SER A 181 -17.28 -18.97 0.62
CA SER A 181 -18.23 -19.21 -0.48
C SER A 181 -17.55 -19.55 -1.80
N ILE A 182 -16.24 -19.28 -1.93
CA ILE A 182 -15.41 -19.62 -3.10
C ILE A 182 -14.27 -20.52 -2.59
N THR A 183 -14.21 -21.74 -3.10
CA THR A 183 -13.23 -22.77 -2.75
C THR A 183 -12.60 -23.34 -4.02
N LEU A 184 -11.55 -24.14 -3.87
CA LEU A 184 -10.94 -24.85 -5.01
C LEU A 184 -11.87 -25.89 -5.65
N SER A 185 -12.86 -26.38 -4.89
CA SER A 185 -13.87 -27.35 -5.36
C SER A 185 -15.09 -26.69 -6.04
N GLY A 186 -15.21 -25.38 -5.97
CA GLY A 186 -16.31 -24.63 -6.60
C GLY A 186 -16.76 -23.41 -5.80
N SER A 187 -17.83 -22.79 -6.25
CA SER A 187 -18.47 -21.63 -5.63
C SER A 187 -19.89 -21.91 -5.21
N SER A 188 -20.28 -21.49 -4.01
CA SER A 188 -21.69 -21.48 -3.57
C SER A 188 -22.42 -20.20 -3.99
N ILE A 189 -21.71 -19.21 -4.53
CA ILE A 189 -22.28 -17.98 -5.07
C ILE A 189 -22.84 -18.25 -6.46
N HIS A 190 -24.05 -17.76 -6.74
CA HIS A 190 -24.67 -17.89 -8.05
C HIS A 190 -23.79 -17.23 -9.15
N SER A 191 -23.75 -17.83 -10.34
CA SER A 191 -22.87 -17.38 -11.43
C SER A 191 -23.08 -15.92 -11.83
N SER A 192 -24.31 -15.41 -11.78
CA SER A 192 -24.65 -14.01 -12.09
C SER A 192 -24.04 -12.99 -11.09
N MET A 193 -23.68 -13.44 -9.87
CA MET A 193 -23.04 -12.61 -8.85
C MET A 193 -21.52 -12.73 -8.87
N LEU A 194 -20.97 -13.80 -9.49
CA LEU A 194 -19.53 -14.00 -9.56
C LEU A 194 -18.85 -13.02 -10.52
N LEU A 195 -19.47 -12.75 -11.66
CA LEU A 195 -18.91 -11.85 -12.68
C LEU A 195 -18.67 -10.44 -12.11
N PRO A 196 -19.69 -9.73 -11.52
CA PRO A 196 -19.46 -8.42 -10.92
C PRO A 196 -18.44 -8.47 -9.78
N LEU A 197 -18.40 -9.55 -8.97
CA LEU A 197 -17.42 -9.71 -7.90
C LEU A 197 -15.98 -9.74 -8.44
N PHE A 198 -15.71 -10.49 -9.50
CA PHE A 198 -14.38 -10.55 -10.10
C PHE A 198 -13.99 -9.27 -10.84
N ILE A 199 -14.94 -8.61 -11.52
CA ILE A 199 -14.68 -7.30 -12.15
C ILE A 199 -14.31 -6.26 -11.09
N MET A 200 -15.04 -6.17 -9.97
CA MET A 200 -14.72 -5.28 -8.85
C MET A 200 -13.39 -5.64 -8.19
N THR A 201 -13.07 -6.93 -8.06
CA THR A 201 -11.75 -7.37 -7.57
C THR A 201 -10.63 -6.91 -8.50
N ALA A 202 -10.78 -7.06 -9.81
CA ALA A 202 -9.83 -6.58 -10.80
C ALA A 202 -9.65 -5.05 -10.72
N ALA A 203 -10.76 -4.31 -10.58
CA ALA A 203 -10.72 -2.86 -10.39
C ALA A 203 -9.93 -2.46 -9.13
N PHE A 204 -10.12 -3.13 -8.01
CA PHE A 204 -9.42 -2.83 -6.74
C PHE A 204 -7.94 -3.19 -6.80
N VAL A 205 -7.59 -4.28 -7.49
CA VAL A 205 -6.19 -4.62 -7.78
C VAL A 205 -5.55 -3.54 -8.66
N LEU A 206 -6.22 -3.09 -9.73
CA LEU A 206 -5.72 -1.99 -10.58
C LEU A 206 -5.55 -0.69 -9.79
N PHE A 207 -6.49 -0.37 -8.91
CA PHE A 207 -6.38 0.79 -8.03
C PHE A 207 -5.20 0.67 -7.06
N SER A 208 -4.97 -0.51 -6.48
CA SER A 208 -3.80 -0.74 -5.63
C SER A 208 -2.47 -0.60 -6.38
N VAL A 209 -2.42 -1.09 -7.63
CA VAL A 209 -1.26 -0.91 -8.52
C VAL A 209 -1.04 0.57 -8.85
N LEU A 210 -2.11 1.32 -9.09
CA LEU A 210 -2.03 2.75 -9.34
C LEU A 210 -1.43 3.51 -8.14
N ILE A 211 -1.95 3.28 -6.93
CA ILE A 211 -1.41 3.89 -5.69
C ILE A 211 0.05 3.48 -5.49
N PHE A 212 0.36 2.21 -5.71
CA PHE A 212 1.73 1.70 -5.63
C PHE A 212 2.67 2.45 -6.58
N LEU A 213 2.32 2.58 -7.87
CA LEU A 213 3.13 3.29 -8.86
C LEU A 213 3.34 4.76 -8.48
N MET A 214 2.30 5.43 -7.98
CA MET A 214 2.39 6.81 -7.49
C MET A 214 3.38 6.92 -6.32
N LYS A 215 3.26 6.06 -5.31
CA LYS A 215 4.13 6.05 -4.13
C LYS A 215 5.56 5.66 -4.48
N TYR A 216 5.73 4.63 -5.31
CA TYR A 216 7.03 4.16 -5.75
C TYR A 216 7.79 5.24 -6.54
N ASN A 217 7.11 5.95 -7.46
CA ASN A 217 7.68 7.08 -8.19
C ASN A 217 8.12 8.20 -7.23
N THR A 218 7.30 8.50 -6.22
CA THR A 218 7.65 9.49 -5.19
C THR A 218 8.92 9.09 -4.43
N GLU A 219 9.04 7.83 -3.99
CA GLU A 219 10.23 7.33 -3.29
C GLU A 219 11.48 7.36 -4.18
N LEU A 220 11.34 7.04 -5.47
CA LEU A 220 12.45 7.14 -6.43
C LEU A 220 12.92 8.59 -6.60
N ILE A 221 12.01 9.54 -6.75
CA ILE A 221 12.35 10.97 -6.88
C ILE A 221 13.03 11.46 -5.61
N LEU A 222 12.51 11.16 -4.43
CA LEU A 222 13.13 11.55 -3.16
C LEU A 222 14.54 10.97 -3.01
N SER A 223 14.77 9.74 -3.45
CA SER A 223 16.10 9.13 -3.44
C SER A 223 17.09 9.83 -4.36
N LEU A 224 16.63 10.33 -5.52
CA LEU A 224 17.45 11.09 -6.47
C LEU A 224 17.78 12.49 -5.93
N ILE A 225 16.83 13.18 -5.30
CA ILE A 225 17.06 14.48 -4.66
C ILE A 225 18.12 14.36 -3.57
N HIS A 226 18.04 13.37 -2.71
CA HIS A 226 19.02 13.12 -1.63
C HIS A 226 20.44 12.83 -2.15
N ILE A 227 20.56 12.25 -3.35
CA ILE A 227 21.86 12.02 -3.99
C ILE A 227 22.42 13.32 -4.58
N SER A 228 21.58 14.23 -5.06
CA SER A 228 21.99 15.46 -5.74
C SER A 228 22.24 16.66 -4.77
N GLU A 229 21.55 16.68 -3.61
CA GLU A 229 21.70 17.77 -2.63
C GLU A 229 23.09 17.88 -1.97
N PRO A 230 23.80 16.81 -1.58
CA PRO A 230 25.13 16.93 -0.98
C PRO A 230 26.14 17.62 -1.90
N THR A 231 26.03 17.38 -3.23
CA THR A 231 26.89 18.03 -4.22
C THR A 231 26.54 19.50 -4.40
N ARG A 232 25.27 19.89 -4.26
CA ARG A 232 24.83 21.28 -4.39
C ARG A 232 25.23 22.14 -3.17
N LEU A 233 25.09 21.60 -1.97
CA LEU A 233 25.54 22.22 -0.71
C LEU A 233 27.07 22.31 -0.66
N GLY A 234 27.79 21.28 -1.11
CA GLY A 234 29.25 21.32 -1.26
C GLY A 234 29.72 22.38 -2.28
N MET A 235 29.04 22.49 -3.42
CA MET A 235 29.37 23.52 -4.44
C MET A 235 28.99 24.91 -3.95
N LEU A 236 27.90 25.11 -3.20
CA LEU A 236 27.54 26.41 -2.60
C LEU A 236 28.56 26.83 -1.53
N SER A 237 28.99 25.93 -0.65
CA SER A 237 30.00 26.21 0.37
C SER A 237 31.36 26.51 -0.26
N TYR A 238 31.71 25.81 -1.35
CA TYR A 238 32.95 26.08 -2.10
C TYR A 238 32.91 27.44 -2.85
N ALA A 239 31.77 27.78 -3.45
CA ALA A 239 31.54 29.06 -4.10
C ALA A 239 31.60 30.24 -3.11
N VAL A 240 30.98 30.08 -1.92
CA VAL A 240 31.04 31.07 -0.83
C VAL A 240 32.47 31.22 -0.29
N PHE A 241 33.22 30.10 -0.16
CA PHE A 241 34.63 30.13 0.27
C PHE A 241 35.52 30.81 -0.75
N CYS A 242 35.33 30.55 -2.06
CA CYS A 242 36.06 31.20 -3.14
C CYS A 242 35.76 32.71 -3.23
N LEU A 243 34.51 33.13 -3.03
CA LEU A 243 34.09 34.52 -2.96
C LEU A 243 34.76 35.25 -1.77
N LYS A 244 34.78 34.62 -0.60
CA LYS A 244 35.38 35.17 0.61
C LYS A 244 36.90 35.32 0.47
N LYS A 245 37.59 34.37 -0.21
CA LYS A 245 39.03 34.45 -0.52
C LYS A 245 39.33 35.53 -1.52
N LYS A 246 38.47 35.77 -2.51
CA LYS A 246 38.64 36.84 -3.55
C LYS A 246 38.37 38.23 -2.97
N MET A 247 37.51 38.38 -1.99
CA MET A 247 37.27 39.66 -1.27
C MET A 247 38.33 39.95 -0.21
N GLY A 248 38.89 38.94 0.47
CA GLY A 248 39.95 39.10 1.44
C GLY A 248 41.35 39.42 0.82
N GLY A 249 41.54 39.11 -0.46
CA GLY A 249 42.80 39.38 -1.18
C GLY A 249 42.93 40.78 -1.77
N ARG A 250 41.94 41.67 -1.62
CA ARG A 250 41.94 43.03 -2.20
C ARG A 250 42.29 44.16 -1.20
N GLY A 251 42.64 43.81 0.04
CA GLY A 251 42.93 44.78 1.09
C GLY A 251 44.37 44.83 1.55
N GLY A 252 45.33 44.84 0.64
CA GLY A 252 46.75 44.92 1.00
C GLY A 252 47.63 45.50 -0.08
N GLY A 253 47.44 46.77 -0.36
CA GLY A 253 48.32 47.47 -1.30
C GLY A 253 48.07 48.96 -1.28
N GLY A 254 48.72 49.66 -0.39
CA GLY A 254 48.69 51.12 -0.43
C GLY A 254 49.48 51.78 0.67
N GLY A 255 50.59 52.34 0.34
CA GLY A 255 51.09 53.54 0.97
C GLY A 255 52.34 53.44 1.78
N GLY A 256 53.43 53.83 1.21
CA GLY A 256 54.64 54.25 1.86
C GLY A 256 55.44 55.15 0.95
N GLY A 257 55.04 56.40 0.87
CA GLY A 257 55.82 57.42 0.23
C GLY A 257 56.54 58.27 1.27
N GLY A 258 57.69 58.48 1.23
CA GLY A 258 58.54 59.61 1.00
C GLY A 258 58.71 60.56 2.22
N GLY A 259 59.87 60.99 2.33
CA GLY A 259 60.39 62.10 3.15
C GLY A 259 61.82 61.98 3.39
#